data_15a690aa3d1e03a6b104db452a73e247
#
_entry.id   15a690aa3d1e03a6b104db452a73e247
#
_cell.length_a   1.000
_cell.length_b   1.000
_cell.length_c   1.000
_cell.angle_alpha   90.00
_cell.angle_beta   90.00
_cell.angle_gamma   90.00
#
_symmetry.space_group_name_H-M   'P 1'
#
loop_
_entity.id
_entity.type
_entity.pdbx_description
1 polymer ?
#
loop_
_entity_poly.entity_id
_entity_poly.type
_entity_poly.pdbx_seq_one_letter_code
_entity_poly.pdbx_strand_id
1 'polypeptide(L)'
;MKTLNIYLLRHGKVNAAPGLHGQADLKVVEAEQRKIAQAWQQMDREVEGIISSPLSRCHDLAEILAEQQLLPLSVEPQLQELDFGDFDGIPFDMLSEHWNKLDAFWKAPAQYTLPNAESLDDFSHRVTCAWSQIINDINDNLLIVTHGGVIRMILAHVLGVDWRNPRWYSTLAIGNASVTHITITIDDQIYASVRSIGVPLFEN
;
A
#
# COMPACT_ATOMS: atom_id res chain seq x y z
N MET A 1 7.64 -28.20 -3.61
CA MET A 1 7.26 -26.91 -4.20
C MET A 1 5.84 -26.55 -3.76
N LYS A 2 5.64 -25.37 -3.11
CA LYS A 2 4.34 -24.82 -2.69
C LYS A 2 4.20 -23.43 -3.31
N THR A 3 3.03 -23.09 -3.83
CA THR A 3 2.77 -21.74 -4.38
C THR A 3 1.64 -21.10 -3.59
N LEU A 4 1.88 -19.90 -3.10
CA LEU A 4 0.95 -19.10 -2.31
C LEU A 4 0.64 -17.78 -3.03
N ASN A 5 -0.53 -17.23 -2.72
CA ASN A 5 -0.99 -15.96 -3.28
C ASN A 5 -0.92 -14.86 -2.21
N ILE A 6 -0.35 -13.73 -2.56
CA ILE A 6 -0.44 -12.49 -1.78
C ILE A 6 -1.17 -11.45 -2.62
N TYR A 7 -2.23 -10.91 -2.05
CA TYR A 7 -3.00 -9.83 -2.65
C TYR A 7 -2.75 -8.55 -1.86
N LEU A 8 -2.20 -7.52 -2.52
CA LEU A 8 -2.01 -6.20 -1.94
C LEU A 8 -3.19 -5.33 -2.35
N LEU A 9 -4.08 -5.03 -1.41
CA LEU A 9 -5.26 -4.18 -1.62
C LEU A 9 -4.93 -2.75 -1.17
N ARG A 10 -4.95 -1.79 -2.10
CA ARG A 10 -4.89 -0.39 -1.74
C ARG A 10 -6.24 0.07 -1.17
N HIS A 11 -6.21 0.77 -0.04
CA HIS A 11 -7.39 1.35 0.60
C HIS A 11 -8.25 2.20 -0.35
N GLY A 12 -9.49 2.45 0.01
CA GLY A 12 -10.43 3.32 -0.71
C GLY A 12 -10.01 4.79 -0.72
N LYS A 13 -10.74 5.61 -1.47
CA LYS A 13 -10.49 7.06 -1.50
C LYS A 13 -10.85 7.69 -0.15
N VAL A 14 -9.91 8.41 0.45
CA VAL A 14 -10.13 9.14 1.70
C VAL A 14 -11.10 10.31 1.49
N ASN A 15 -11.89 10.63 2.52
CA ASN A 15 -12.80 11.76 2.52
C ASN A 15 -12.05 13.04 2.95
N ALA A 16 -11.14 13.50 2.09
CA ALA A 16 -10.36 14.70 2.32
C ALA A 16 -10.07 15.45 1.00
N ALA A 17 -9.72 16.72 1.10
CA ALA A 17 -9.25 17.51 -0.04
C ALA A 17 -7.94 16.92 -0.61
N PRO A 18 -7.63 17.16 -1.91
CA PRO A 18 -6.39 16.69 -2.51
C PRO A 18 -5.16 17.21 -1.77
N GLY A 19 -4.26 16.31 -1.40
CA GLY A 19 -3.05 16.59 -0.62
C GLY A 19 -2.12 15.38 -0.59
N LEU A 20 -0.99 15.51 0.11
CA LEU A 20 -0.16 14.38 0.47
C LEU A 20 -0.78 13.71 1.71
N HIS A 21 -1.25 12.49 1.55
CA HIS A 21 -1.88 11.71 2.60
C HIS A 21 -0.99 10.54 2.98
N GLY A 22 -0.03 10.80 3.86
CA GLY A 22 0.91 9.84 4.39
C GLY A 22 0.42 9.19 5.68
N GLN A 23 0.96 9.61 6.81
CA GLN A 23 0.61 9.07 8.12
C GLN A 23 -0.52 9.83 8.83
N ALA A 24 -0.98 10.96 8.30
CA ALA A 24 -2.23 11.58 8.74
C ALA A 24 -3.38 10.57 8.67
N ASP A 25 -4.06 10.34 9.80
CA ASP A 25 -5.05 9.28 9.92
C ASP A 25 -6.42 9.69 9.38
N LEU A 26 -6.49 9.83 8.06
CA LEU A 26 -7.69 10.19 7.32
C LEU A 26 -8.54 8.95 7.03
N LYS A 27 -9.86 9.10 7.18
CA LYS A 27 -10.82 8.00 7.01
C LYS A 27 -11.38 7.92 5.60
N VAL A 28 -11.72 6.71 5.19
CA VAL A 28 -12.61 6.42 4.07
C VAL A 28 -14.05 6.37 4.60
N VAL A 29 -15.02 6.82 3.81
CA VAL A 29 -16.43 6.74 4.17
C VAL A 29 -16.83 5.27 4.33
N GLU A 30 -17.58 4.94 5.39
CA GLU A 30 -17.95 3.56 5.72
C GLU A 30 -18.67 2.84 4.55
N ALA A 31 -19.56 3.54 3.86
CA ALA A 31 -20.26 2.98 2.70
C ALA A 31 -19.30 2.56 1.57
N GLU A 32 -18.20 3.31 1.38
CA GLU A 32 -17.17 2.96 0.42
C GLU A 32 -16.34 1.75 0.90
N GLN A 33 -16.01 1.68 2.20
CA GLN A 33 -15.35 0.50 2.79
C GLN A 33 -16.18 -0.77 2.57
N ARG A 34 -17.50 -0.72 2.82
CA ARG A 34 -18.41 -1.85 2.60
C ARG A 34 -18.52 -2.24 1.12
N LYS A 35 -18.54 -1.26 0.21
CA LYS A 35 -18.52 -1.50 -1.24
C LYS A 35 -17.24 -2.22 -1.68
N ILE A 36 -16.09 -1.79 -1.16
CA ILE A 36 -14.79 -2.44 -1.44
C ILE A 36 -14.78 -3.87 -0.91
N ALA A 37 -15.25 -4.09 0.32
CA ALA A 37 -15.31 -5.42 0.91
C ALA A 37 -16.22 -6.37 0.10
N GLN A 38 -17.38 -5.89 -0.34
CA GLN A 38 -18.27 -6.66 -1.20
C GLN A 38 -17.64 -7.01 -2.55
N ALA A 39 -16.96 -6.04 -3.19
CA ALA A 39 -16.29 -6.28 -4.46
C ALA A 39 -15.12 -7.27 -4.33
N TRP A 40 -14.37 -7.21 -3.22
CA TRP A 40 -13.34 -8.20 -2.92
C TRP A 40 -13.92 -9.62 -2.84
N GLN A 41 -15.01 -9.80 -2.12
CA GLN A 41 -15.68 -11.11 -1.99
C GLN A 41 -16.12 -11.69 -3.34
N GLN A 42 -16.54 -10.84 -4.28
CA GLN A 42 -16.95 -11.26 -5.62
C GLN A 42 -15.79 -11.73 -6.50
N MET A 43 -14.54 -11.45 -6.11
CA MET A 43 -13.37 -11.91 -6.88
C MET A 43 -13.06 -13.40 -6.69
N ASP A 44 -13.77 -14.10 -5.82
CA ASP A 44 -13.62 -15.55 -5.56
C ASP A 44 -12.14 -15.95 -5.31
N ARG A 45 -11.46 -15.19 -4.44
CA ARG A 45 -10.06 -15.40 -4.07
C ARG A 45 -9.98 -15.94 -2.66
N GLU A 46 -9.40 -17.12 -2.53
CA GLU A 46 -9.19 -17.74 -1.24
C GLU A 46 -7.97 -17.11 -0.55
N VAL A 47 -8.17 -16.63 0.67
CA VAL A 47 -7.13 -16.18 1.60
C VAL A 47 -7.43 -16.70 2.98
N GLU A 48 -6.40 -16.99 3.76
CA GLU A 48 -6.52 -17.58 5.10
C GLU A 48 -6.15 -16.57 6.21
N GLY A 49 -5.69 -15.38 5.82
CA GLY A 49 -5.37 -14.32 6.77
C GLY A 49 -5.30 -12.95 6.14
N ILE A 50 -5.45 -11.93 7.00
CA ILE A 50 -5.40 -10.53 6.62
C ILE A 50 -4.31 -9.84 7.44
N ILE A 51 -3.46 -9.06 6.77
CA ILE A 51 -2.50 -8.14 7.38
C ILE A 51 -2.92 -6.73 7.00
N SER A 52 -2.89 -5.80 7.94
CA SER A 52 -3.26 -4.40 7.68
C SER A 52 -2.21 -3.42 8.15
N SER A 53 -2.04 -2.33 7.40
CA SER A 53 -1.50 -1.09 7.95
C SER A 53 -2.37 -0.61 9.14
N PRO A 54 -1.79 -0.01 10.19
CA PRO A 54 -2.57 0.50 11.34
C PRO A 54 -3.43 1.72 11.03
N LEU A 55 -3.20 2.42 9.89
CA LEU A 55 -3.96 3.63 9.56
C LEU A 55 -5.43 3.29 9.25
N SER A 56 -6.36 4.07 9.82
CA SER A 56 -7.81 3.80 9.79
C SER A 56 -8.35 3.49 8.39
N ARG A 57 -7.86 4.17 7.35
CA ARG A 57 -8.27 3.92 5.96
C ARG A 57 -8.00 2.50 5.46
N CYS A 58 -7.02 1.81 6.06
CA CYS A 58 -6.71 0.40 5.80
C CYS A 58 -7.33 -0.51 6.85
N HIS A 59 -7.16 -0.15 8.13
CA HIS A 59 -7.56 -1.00 9.25
C HIS A 59 -9.06 -1.21 9.31
N ASP A 60 -9.87 -0.15 9.18
CA ASP A 60 -11.33 -0.25 9.18
C ASP A 60 -11.84 -1.18 8.05
N LEU A 61 -11.19 -1.14 6.86
CA LEU A 61 -11.51 -2.07 5.77
C LEU A 61 -11.12 -3.51 6.11
N ALA A 62 -9.94 -3.69 6.68
CA ALA A 62 -9.44 -5.00 7.06
C ALA A 62 -10.30 -5.66 8.15
N GLU A 63 -10.80 -4.88 9.12
CA GLU A 63 -11.75 -5.37 10.13
C GLU A 63 -13.05 -5.85 9.48
N ILE A 64 -13.66 -5.08 8.58
CA ILE A 64 -14.86 -5.47 7.85
C ILE A 64 -14.65 -6.80 7.10
N LEU A 65 -13.50 -6.93 6.42
CA LEU A 65 -13.16 -8.14 5.65
C LEU A 65 -12.93 -9.34 6.57
N ALA A 66 -12.21 -9.14 7.68
CA ALA A 66 -11.92 -10.19 8.66
C ALA A 66 -13.20 -10.72 9.33
N GLU A 67 -14.10 -9.81 9.74
CA GLU A 67 -15.39 -10.18 10.32
C GLU A 67 -16.27 -10.95 9.34
N GLN A 68 -16.38 -10.47 8.08
CA GLN A 68 -17.23 -11.09 7.07
C GLN A 68 -16.76 -12.48 6.63
N GLN A 69 -15.45 -12.73 6.65
CA GLN A 69 -14.86 -13.96 6.18
C GLN A 69 -14.37 -14.88 7.35
N LEU A 70 -14.52 -14.41 8.59
CA LEU A 70 -14.05 -15.10 9.79
C LEU A 70 -12.55 -15.42 9.73
N LEU A 71 -11.75 -14.47 9.24
CA LEU A 71 -10.32 -14.60 9.06
C LEU A 71 -9.54 -13.92 10.19
N PRO A 72 -8.36 -14.46 10.57
CA PRO A 72 -7.46 -13.77 11.47
C PRO A 72 -6.96 -12.45 10.83
N LEU A 73 -6.92 -11.39 11.64
CA LEU A 73 -6.39 -10.09 11.28
C LEU A 73 -5.18 -9.76 12.15
N SER A 74 -4.09 -9.37 11.53
CA SER A 74 -2.91 -8.82 12.21
C SER A 74 -2.57 -7.43 11.66
N VAL A 75 -1.92 -6.62 12.50
CA VAL A 75 -1.51 -5.25 12.14
C VAL A 75 0.01 -5.22 12.00
N GLU A 76 0.50 -4.69 10.87
CA GLU A 76 1.93 -4.50 10.62
C GLU A 76 2.24 -2.98 10.53
N PRO A 77 2.82 -2.39 11.59
CA PRO A 77 3.12 -0.96 11.64
C PRO A 77 4.04 -0.46 10.52
N GLN A 78 4.94 -1.32 10.04
CA GLN A 78 5.88 -0.96 8.98
C GLN A 78 5.23 -0.83 7.59
N LEU A 79 3.95 -1.23 7.46
CA LEU A 79 3.16 -1.06 6.24
C LEU A 79 2.36 0.25 6.20
N GLN A 80 2.65 1.22 7.09
CA GLN A 80 2.14 2.59 6.97
C GLN A 80 2.66 3.26 5.69
N GLU A 81 1.91 4.26 5.19
CA GLU A 81 2.34 5.08 4.06
C GLU A 81 3.55 5.95 4.44
N LEU A 82 4.22 6.51 3.44
CA LEU A 82 5.31 7.47 3.61
C LEU A 82 4.83 8.64 4.47
N ASP A 83 5.60 8.99 5.49
CA ASP A 83 5.37 10.19 6.28
C ASP A 83 5.85 11.43 5.49
N PHE A 84 4.92 12.36 5.19
CA PHE A 84 5.23 13.60 4.49
C PHE A 84 5.56 14.77 5.42
N GLY A 85 5.73 14.51 6.72
CA GLY A 85 6.15 15.49 7.73
C GLY A 85 5.23 16.69 7.79
N ASP A 86 5.80 17.90 7.70
CA ASP A 86 5.04 19.15 7.80
C ASP A 86 3.96 19.34 6.72
N PHE A 87 3.97 18.52 5.66
CA PHE A 87 3.00 18.58 4.55
C PHE A 87 1.95 17.46 4.61
N ASP A 88 2.05 16.55 5.58
CA ASP A 88 1.16 15.41 5.68
C ASP A 88 -0.28 15.85 6.05
N GLY A 89 -1.24 15.41 5.25
CA GLY A 89 -2.67 15.72 5.44
C GLY A 89 -3.08 17.16 5.10
N ILE A 90 -2.15 18.02 4.67
CA ILE A 90 -2.47 19.41 4.31
C ILE A 90 -2.94 19.48 2.85
N PRO A 91 -4.10 20.13 2.58
CA PRO A 91 -4.57 20.36 1.23
C PRO A 91 -3.59 21.16 0.36
N PHE A 92 -3.45 20.79 -0.91
CA PHE A 92 -2.51 21.47 -1.82
C PHE A 92 -2.78 22.97 -2.00
N ASP A 93 -4.02 23.42 -1.93
CA ASP A 93 -4.38 24.85 -2.01
C ASP A 93 -3.84 25.66 -0.82
N MET A 94 -3.61 25.01 0.33
CA MET A 94 -2.99 25.64 1.50
C MET A 94 -1.45 25.61 1.45
N LEU A 95 -0.85 24.92 0.49
CA LEU A 95 0.61 24.78 0.34
C LEU A 95 1.20 25.68 -0.76
N SER A 96 0.48 26.72 -1.22
CA SER A 96 0.89 27.59 -2.33
C SER A 96 2.28 28.23 -2.13
N GLU A 97 2.61 28.66 -0.91
CA GLU A 97 3.92 29.25 -0.56
C GLU A 97 5.07 28.23 -0.53
N HIS A 98 4.74 26.95 -0.48
CA HIS A 98 5.69 25.83 -0.38
C HIS A 98 5.80 25.01 -1.66
N TRP A 99 5.17 25.46 -2.76
CA TRP A 99 5.11 24.71 -4.00
C TRP A 99 6.47 24.34 -4.58
N ASN A 100 7.48 25.18 -4.37
CA ASN A 100 8.86 24.90 -4.75
C ASN A 100 9.46 23.68 -4.06
N LYS A 101 9.07 23.41 -2.81
CA LYS A 101 9.53 22.21 -2.05
C LYS A 101 8.84 20.95 -2.56
N LEU A 102 7.54 21.04 -2.85
CA LEU A 102 6.79 19.93 -3.44
C LEU A 102 7.32 19.57 -4.83
N ASP A 103 7.60 20.57 -5.67
CA ASP A 103 8.17 20.37 -7.01
C ASP A 103 9.56 19.73 -6.95
N ALA A 104 10.41 20.16 -6.00
CA ALA A 104 11.71 19.53 -5.76
C ALA A 104 11.59 18.06 -5.34
N PHE A 105 10.66 17.77 -4.42
CA PHE A 105 10.35 16.39 -3.98
C PHE A 105 9.87 15.53 -5.15
N TRP A 106 8.89 15.99 -5.94
CA TRP A 106 8.37 15.20 -7.07
C TRP A 106 9.39 14.95 -8.18
N LYS A 107 10.31 15.90 -8.40
CA LYS A 107 11.39 15.75 -9.40
C LYS A 107 12.49 14.79 -8.96
N ALA A 108 12.79 14.73 -7.67
CA ALA A 108 13.88 13.93 -7.14
C ALA A 108 13.55 13.37 -5.74
N PRO A 109 12.52 12.49 -5.60
CA PRO A 109 12.01 12.07 -4.30
C PRO A 109 13.02 11.27 -3.46
N ALA A 110 14.00 10.64 -4.10
CA ALA A 110 15.07 9.95 -3.41
C ALA A 110 16.22 10.86 -2.94
N GLN A 111 16.27 12.10 -3.41
CA GLN A 111 17.32 13.07 -3.10
C GLN A 111 16.83 14.22 -2.23
N TYR A 112 15.53 14.47 -2.26
CA TYR A 112 14.90 15.56 -1.54
C TYR A 112 13.84 15.03 -0.58
N THR A 113 14.07 15.21 0.72
CA THR A 113 13.11 14.88 1.78
C THR A 113 12.39 16.17 2.19
N LEU A 114 11.06 16.10 2.31
CA LEU A 114 10.26 17.22 2.82
C LEU A 114 10.60 17.50 4.30
N PRO A 115 10.37 18.72 4.81
CA PRO A 115 10.66 19.06 6.21
C PRO A 115 9.95 18.11 7.18
N ASN A 116 10.72 17.57 8.13
CA ASN A 116 10.28 16.61 9.15
C ASN A 116 9.64 15.31 8.61
N ALA A 117 9.78 15.04 7.31
CA ALA A 117 9.27 13.84 6.67
C ALA A 117 10.23 12.64 6.81
N GLU A 118 9.71 11.45 6.58
CA GLU A 118 10.49 10.24 6.36
C GLU A 118 11.26 10.32 5.03
N SER A 119 12.52 9.90 5.03
CA SER A 119 13.25 9.78 3.77
C SER A 119 12.72 8.60 2.94
N LEU A 120 12.85 8.69 1.62
CA LEU A 120 12.45 7.58 0.75
C LEU A 120 13.33 6.33 0.94
N ASP A 121 14.58 6.50 1.40
CA ASP A 121 15.48 5.39 1.79
C ASP A 121 14.97 4.66 3.04
N ASP A 122 14.58 5.40 4.09
CA ASP A 122 14.04 4.82 5.33
C ASP A 122 12.70 4.12 5.05
N PHE A 123 11.82 4.76 4.26
CA PHE A 123 10.57 4.17 3.81
C PHE A 123 10.80 2.86 3.05
N SER A 124 11.69 2.86 2.06
CA SER A 124 12.04 1.65 1.30
C SER A 124 12.58 0.56 2.22
N HIS A 125 13.46 0.92 3.15
CA HIS A 125 14.06 -0.04 4.07
C HIS A 125 13.02 -0.71 4.97
N ARG A 126 12.16 0.09 5.67
CA ARG A 126 11.16 -0.50 6.58
C ARG A 126 10.14 -1.36 5.85
N VAL A 127 9.66 -0.92 4.68
CA VAL A 127 8.68 -1.69 3.90
C VAL A 127 9.27 -2.99 3.36
N THR A 128 10.50 -2.97 2.84
CA THR A 128 11.15 -4.19 2.32
C THR A 128 11.55 -5.16 3.43
N CYS A 129 11.93 -4.67 4.62
CA CYS A 129 12.14 -5.52 5.79
C CYS A 129 10.85 -6.21 6.22
N ALA A 130 9.73 -5.48 6.35
CA ALA A 130 8.43 -6.05 6.69
C ALA A 130 7.96 -7.07 5.63
N TRP A 131 8.10 -6.73 4.36
CA TRP A 131 7.80 -7.66 3.27
C TRP A 131 8.61 -8.96 3.38
N SER A 132 9.92 -8.84 3.61
CA SER A 132 10.81 -10.01 3.74
C SER A 132 10.43 -10.89 4.94
N GLN A 133 10.03 -10.29 6.06
CA GLN A 133 9.53 -11.05 7.23
C GLN A 133 8.22 -11.77 6.89
N ILE A 134 7.26 -11.08 6.28
CA ILE A 134 5.97 -11.67 5.87
C ILE A 134 6.18 -12.88 4.96
N ILE A 135 7.02 -12.77 3.92
CA ILE A 135 7.23 -13.88 2.98
C ILE A 135 8.07 -15.02 3.55
N ASN A 136 8.94 -14.78 4.54
CA ASN A 136 9.69 -15.83 5.22
C ASN A 136 8.81 -16.65 6.15
N ASP A 137 7.80 -16.03 6.75
CA ASP A 137 6.88 -16.67 7.71
C ASP A 137 5.57 -17.16 7.05
N ILE A 138 5.42 -16.92 5.72
CA ILE A 138 4.16 -17.21 5.01
C ILE A 138 3.92 -18.73 4.91
N ASN A 139 2.73 -19.14 5.31
CA ASN A 139 2.28 -20.52 5.18
C ASN A 139 0.99 -20.67 4.36
N ASP A 140 0.26 -19.57 4.16
CA ASP A 140 -1.07 -19.54 3.56
C ASP A 140 -1.22 -18.34 2.65
N ASN A 141 -2.29 -18.30 1.84
CA ASN A 141 -2.59 -17.12 1.02
C ASN A 141 -2.97 -15.94 1.92
N LEU A 142 -2.53 -14.75 1.58
CA LEU A 142 -2.74 -13.55 2.40
C LEU A 142 -3.34 -12.40 1.60
N LEU A 143 -4.21 -11.65 2.27
CA LEU A 143 -4.62 -10.31 1.88
C LEU A 143 -3.87 -9.28 2.73
N ILE A 144 -3.20 -8.34 2.09
CA ILE A 144 -2.53 -7.22 2.76
C ILE A 144 -3.25 -5.92 2.37
N VAL A 145 -3.89 -5.26 3.35
CA VAL A 145 -4.56 -3.97 3.13
C VAL A 145 -3.59 -2.84 3.47
N THR A 146 -3.20 -2.06 2.47
CA THR A 146 -2.14 -1.07 2.58
C THR A 146 -2.29 0.10 1.59
N HIS A 147 -1.21 0.78 1.26
CA HIS A 147 -1.13 2.08 0.57
C HIS A 147 -0.41 1.99 -0.77
N GLY A 148 -0.58 3.03 -1.58
CA GLY A 148 0.01 3.09 -2.91
C GLY A 148 1.54 3.16 -2.91
N GLY A 149 2.15 3.89 -1.97
CA GLY A 149 3.60 3.96 -1.82
C GLY A 149 4.20 2.63 -1.37
N VAL A 150 3.58 1.98 -0.38
CA VAL A 150 3.99 0.66 0.12
C VAL A 150 3.96 -0.37 -1.00
N ILE A 151 2.86 -0.43 -1.77
CA ILE A 151 2.74 -1.38 -2.90
C ILE A 151 3.85 -1.11 -3.92
N ARG A 152 4.18 0.15 -4.22
CA ARG A 152 5.30 0.48 -5.13
C ARG A 152 6.64 0.01 -4.61
N MET A 153 6.92 0.14 -3.31
CA MET A 153 8.19 -0.34 -2.72
C MET A 153 8.30 -1.85 -2.78
N ILE A 154 7.23 -2.58 -2.45
CA ILE A 154 7.18 -4.04 -2.58
C ILE A 154 7.41 -4.46 -4.04
N LEU A 155 6.72 -3.82 -4.99
CA LEU A 155 6.90 -4.12 -6.41
C LEU A 155 8.31 -3.82 -6.90
N ALA A 156 8.91 -2.70 -6.48
CA ALA A 156 10.28 -2.36 -6.85
C ALA A 156 11.28 -3.41 -6.33
N HIS A 157 11.08 -3.87 -5.10
CA HIS A 157 11.89 -4.94 -4.50
C HIS A 157 11.74 -6.26 -5.27
N VAL A 158 10.52 -6.71 -5.52
CA VAL A 158 10.22 -7.97 -6.21
C VAL A 158 10.72 -7.97 -7.67
N LEU A 159 10.57 -6.85 -8.37
CA LEU A 159 10.95 -6.72 -9.78
C LEU A 159 12.41 -6.33 -9.99
N GLY A 160 13.15 -5.98 -8.93
CA GLY A 160 14.52 -5.46 -9.02
C GLY A 160 14.61 -4.10 -9.74
N VAL A 161 13.55 -3.26 -9.64
CA VAL A 161 13.50 -1.94 -10.27
C VAL A 161 14.08 -0.90 -9.32
N ASP A 162 14.82 0.06 -9.86
CA ASP A 162 15.32 1.20 -9.08
C ASP A 162 14.19 2.14 -8.67
N TRP A 163 13.77 2.00 -7.42
CA TRP A 163 12.73 2.83 -6.81
C TRP A 163 13.14 4.31 -6.66
N ARG A 164 14.42 4.66 -6.82
CA ARG A 164 14.91 6.06 -6.80
C ARG A 164 14.53 6.83 -8.04
N ASN A 165 14.16 6.13 -9.11
CA ASN A 165 13.75 6.78 -10.34
C ASN A 165 12.37 7.45 -10.17
N PRO A 166 12.22 8.77 -10.32
CA PRO A 166 10.94 9.48 -10.14
C PRO A 166 9.84 9.01 -11.10
N ARG A 167 10.18 8.43 -12.24
CA ARG A 167 9.21 7.83 -13.16
C ARG A 167 8.45 6.66 -12.52
N TRP A 168 9.06 5.94 -11.57
CA TRP A 168 8.38 4.87 -10.82
C TRP A 168 7.11 5.34 -10.13
N TYR A 169 7.09 6.59 -9.68
CA TYR A 169 5.95 7.21 -8.98
C TYR A 169 4.98 7.91 -9.91
N SER A 170 5.48 8.49 -11.01
CA SER A 170 4.68 9.29 -11.92
C SER A 170 4.02 8.49 -13.05
N THR A 171 4.55 7.31 -13.41
CA THR A 171 4.06 6.51 -14.54
C THR A 171 3.35 5.22 -14.12
N LEU A 172 3.64 4.68 -12.93
CA LEU A 172 2.96 3.50 -12.41
C LEU A 172 1.72 3.92 -11.60
N ALA A 173 0.54 3.77 -12.18
CA ALA A 173 -0.72 4.05 -11.50
C ALA A 173 -1.17 2.84 -10.68
N ILE A 174 -1.33 3.04 -9.36
CA ILE A 174 -1.99 2.08 -8.46
C ILE A 174 -3.19 2.83 -7.88
N GLY A 175 -4.40 2.56 -8.40
CA GLY A 175 -5.63 3.26 -8.01
C GLY A 175 -6.10 2.91 -6.59
N ASN A 176 -6.93 3.76 -5.98
CA ASN A 176 -7.66 3.38 -4.77
C ASN A 176 -8.57 2.18 -5.06
N ALA A 177 -8.85 1.34 -4.06
CA ALA A 177 -9.64 0.13 -4.21
C ALA A 177 -9.17 -0.74 -5.39
N SER A 178 -7.85 -0.92 -5.53
CA SER A 178 -7.25 -1.79 -6.53
C SER A 178 -6.39 -2.87 -5.89
N VAL A 179 -6.25 -4.00 -6.57
CA VAL A 179 -5.51 -5.18 -6.12
C VAL A 179 -4.28 -5.40 -6.97
N THR A 180 -3.15 -5.59 -6.32
CA THR A 180 -1.91 -6.11 -6.93
C THR A 180 -1.72 -7.55 -6.46
N HIS A 181 -1.48 -8.48 -7.38
CA HIS A 181 -1.33 -9.89 -7.09
C HIS A 181 0.11 -10.35 -7.29
N ILE A 182 0.67 -10.95 -6.24
CA ILE A 182 2.01 -11.56 -6.25
C ILE A 182 1.85 -13.03 -5.85
N THR A 183 2.52 -13.93 -6.57
CA THR A 183 2.65 -15.33 -6.17
C THR A 183 4.01 -15.57 -5.54
N ILE A 184 4.02 -16.33 -4.46
CA ILE A 184 5.23 -16.78 -3.77
C ILE A 184 5.37 -18.28 -3.98
N THR A 185 6.41 -18.70 -4.66
CA THR A 185 6.75 -20.11 -4.83
C THR A 185 7.88 -20.46 -3.88
N ILE A 186 7.63 -21.45 -3.02
CA ILE A 186 8.56 -21.94 -2.01
C ILE A 186 9.06 -23.32 -2.44
N ASP A 187 10.36 -23.43 -2.64
CA ASP A 187 11.09 -24.65 -2.93
C ASP A 187 12.40 -24.60 -2.13
N ASP A 188 13.56 -24.86 -2.71
CA ASP A 188 14.87 -24.64 -2.07
C ASP A 188 15.13 -23.17 -1.73
N GLN A 189 14.46 -22.27 -2.46
CA GLN A 189 14.46 -20.81 -2.27
C GLN A 189 13.04 -20.26 -2.42
N ILE A 190 12.86 -19.01 -2.00
CA ILE A 190 11.60 -18.27 -2.16
C ILE A 190 11.66 -17.44 -3.45
N TYR A 191 10.70 -17.64 -4.32
CA TYR A 191 10.56 -16.90 -5.59
C TYR A 191 9.26 -16.12 -5.58
N ALA A 192 9.34 -14.80 -5.75
CA ALA A 192 8.18 -13.92 -5.90
C ALA A 192 7.95 -13.58 -7.39
N SER A 193 6.69 -13.64 -7.85
CA SER A 193 6.31 -13.29 -9.21
C SER A 193 5.09 -12.40 -9.22
N VAL A 194 5.19 -11.22 -9.83
CA VAL A 194 4.07 -10.29 -10.00
C VAL A 194 3.13 -10.81 -11.09
N ARG A 195 1.86 -11.02 -10.76
CA ARG A 195 0.82 -11.55 -11.66
C ARG A 195 -0.04 -10.45 -12.26
N SER A 196 -0.34 -9.43 -11.47
CA SER A 196 -1.07 -8.24 -11.93
C SER A 196 -0.77 -7.06 -11.01
N ILE A 197 -0.92 -5.84 -11.50
CA ILE A 197 -0.66 -4.61 -10.76
C ILE A 197 -1.89 -3.70 -10.85
N GLY A 198 -2.40 -3.26 -9.69
CA GLY A 198 -3.39 -2.19 -9.59
C GLY A 198 -4.71 -2.45 -10.33
N VAL A 199 -5.17 -3.70 -10.37
CA VAL A 199 -6.46 -4.06 -11.00
C VAL A 199 -7.60 -3.49 -10.15
N PRO A 200 -8.45 -2.59 -10.70
CA PRO A 200 -9.57 -2.05 -9.96
C PRO A 200 -10.55 -3.14 -9.51
N LEU A 201 -11.10 -3.01 -8.32
CA LEU A 201 -12.14 -3.94 -7.83
C LEU A 201 -13.49 -3.71 -8.52
N PHE A 202 -13.73 -2.50 -9.02
CA PHE A 202 -14.93 -2.12 -9.77
C PHE A 202 -14.61 -1.00 -10.76
N GLU A 203 -15.39 -0.89 -11.81
CA GLU A 203 -15.30 0.24 -12.74
C GLU A 203 -15.75 1.54 -12.06
N ASN A 204 -15.01 2.64 -12.27
CA ASN A 204 -15.32 3.98 -11.73
C ASN A 204 -16.34 4.71 -12.61
#